data_a162682281145f3e3150c5a411ae7bff
#
_entry.id   a162682281145f3e3150c5a411ae7bff
#
_cell.length_a   1.000
_cell.length_b   1.000
_cell.length_c   1.000
_cell.angle_alpha   90.00
_cell.angle_beta   90.00
_cell.angle_gamma   90.00
#
_symmetry.space_group_name_H-M   'P 1'
#
loop_
_entity.id
_entity.type
_entity.pdbx_description
1 polymer ?
#
loop_
_entity_poly.entity_id
_entity_poly.type
_entity_poly.pdbx_seq_one_letter_code
_entity_poly.pdbx_strand_id
1 'polypeptide(L)'
;MSLIDRIKRTSTETPVYAKFCVYGHAGTGKTTLAATLPSPFIISAEGGLLSLRGADLPYVEVTTIDELREAFVFLSSQDAEHIKSVVIDSISEIAEIVLSTEKARTVNGKPIDPRQAYGATQESIVAMIRAFSGLPKHLLIIAKCEKTQDEAGRLLYQPAMVGQKLGQQLPYLFDFVFALRNEKDAEGNVTRYLQTKTD
;
A
#
# COMPACT_ATOMS: atom_id res chain seq x y z
N MET A 1 -14.56 -28.64 13.79
CA MET A 1 -15.38 -27.41 13.74
C MET A 1 -16.24 -27.45 12.48
N SER A 2 -17.54 -27.48 12.61
CA SER A 2 -18.46 -27.60 11.48
C SER A 2 -18.54 -26.28 10.70
N LEU A 3 -19.11 -26.29 9.51
CA LEU A 3 -19.36 -25.08 8.74
C LEU A 3 -20.26 -24.12 9.52
N ILE A 4 -21.25 -24.65 10.23
CA ILE A 4 -22.19 -23.89 11.03
C ILE A 4 -21.48 -23.04 12.11
N ASP A 5 -20.44 -23.60 12.76
CA ASP A 5 -19.64 -22.90 13.79
C ASP A 5 -18.81 -21.74 13.24
N ARG A 6 -18.64 -21.67 11.90
CA ARG A 6 -17.85 -20.66 11.19
C ARG A 6 -18.70 -19.57 10.53
N ILE A 7 -20.03 -19.74 10.51
CA ILE A 7 -20.93 -18.74 9.92
C ILE A 7 -20.94 -17.49 10.80
N LYS A 8 -20.57 -16.36 10.20
CA LYS A 8 -20.59 -15.03 10.82
C LYS A 8 -21.71 -14.19 10.18
N ARG A 9 -22.22 -13.23 10.92
CA ARG A 9 -23.19 -12.25 10.40
C ARG A 9 -22.51 -10.91 10.22
N THR A 10 -22.81 -10.19 9.14
CA THR A 10 -22.24 -8.87 8.85
C THR A 10 -22.69 -7.77 9.82
N SER A 11 -23.77 -8.02 10.55
CA SER A 11 -24.36 -7.09 11.52
C SER A 11 -23.80 -7.19 12.94
N THR A 12 -22.89 -8.14 13.22
CA THR A 12 -22.41 -8.40 14.58
C THR A 12 -20.92 -8.12 14.73
N GLU A 13 -20.58 -7.54 15.81
CA GLU A 13 -19.44 -7.48 16.76
C GLU A 13 -18.03 -7.89 16.31
N THR A 14 -17.79 -8.26 15.07
CA THR A 14 -16.44 -8.51 14.60
C THR A 14 -15.74 -7.18 14.35
N PRO A 15 -14.60 -6.88 14.98
CA PRO A 15 -13.84 -5.70 14.68
C PRO A 15 -13.59 -5.63 13.17
N VAL A 16 -14.08 -4.58 12.52
CA VAL A 16 -13.86 -4.37 11.09
C VAL A 16 -12.57 -3.60 10.93
N TYR A 17 -11.56 -4.26 10.42
CA TYR A 17 -10.30 -3.62 10.07
C TYR A 17 -10.36 -3.22 8.60
N ALA A 18 -10.46 -1.92 8.35
CA ALA A 18 -10.57 -1.38 6.99
C ALA A 18 -9.22 -1.35 6.28
N LYS A 19 -9.23 -1.63 4.99
CA LYS A 19 -8.06 -1.67 4.11
C LYS A 19 -8.20 -0.59 3.05
N PHE A 20 -7.28 0.38 3.09
CA PHE A 20 -7.29 1.55 2.23
C PHE A 20 -6.10 1.53 1.28
N CYS A 21 -6.34 1.87 0.03
CA CYS A 21 -5.30 2.28 -0.90
C CYS A 21 -5.49 3.76 -1.23
N VAL A 22 -4.47 4.57 -0.96
CA VAL A 22 -4.47 6.00 -1.29
C VAL A 22 -3.33 6.29 -2.25
N TYR A 23 -3.66 6.82 -3.42
CA TYR A 23 -2.65 7.21 -4.40
C TYR A 23 -2.77 8.70 -4.75
N GLY A 24 -1.71 9.29 -5.26
CA GLY A 24 -1.68 10.71 -5.61
C GLY A 24 -0.29 11.18 -6.01
N HIS A 25 -0.23 12.36 -6.60
CA HIS A 25 1.02 13.00 -7.00
C HIS A 25 1.93 13.32 -5.80
N ALA A 26 3.20 13.59 -6.06
CA ALA A 26 4.12 14.06 -5.04
C ALA A 26 3.59 15.36 -4.39
N GLY A 27 3.79 15.50 -3.07
CA GLY A 27 3.38 16.71 -2.34
C GLY A 27 1.87 16.84 -2.05
N THR A 28 1.03 15.86 -2.42
CA THR A 28 -0.41 15.92 -2.09
C THR A 28 -0.73 15.69 -0.62
N GLY A 29 0.22 15.17 0.17
CA GLY A 29 0.01 14.90 1.61
C GLY A 29 -0.35 13.46 1.92
N LYS A 30 -0.02 12.50 1.05
CA LYS A 30 -0.30 11.06 1.29
C LYS A 30 0.29 10.56 2.61
N THR A 31 1.58 10.82 2.83
CA THR A 31 2.30 10.44 4.06
C THR A 31 1.65 11.03 5.31
N THR A 32 1.16 12.27 5.25
CA THR A 32 0.51 12.92 6.39
C THR A 32 -0.79 12.25 6.83
N LEU A 33 -1.45 11.49 5.95
CA LEU A 33 -2.61 10.68 6.34
C LEU A 33 -2.27 9.63 7.40
N ALA A 34 -1.01 9.18 7.49
CA ALA A 34 -0.59 8.23 8.52
C ALA A 34 -0.90 8.75 9.94
N ALA A 35 -0.74 10.06 10.17
CA ALA A 35 -0.99 10.68 11.47
C ALA A 35 -2.48 10.74 11.86
N THR A 36 -3.40 10.47 10.93
CA THR A 36 -4.84 10.48 11.19
C THR A 36 -5.38 9.12 11.63
N LEU A 37 -4.57 8.08 11.54
CA LEU A 37 -4.97 6.72 11.88
C LEU A 37 -4.79 6.42 13.39
N PRO A 38 -5.58 5.52 13.96
CA PRO A 38 -5.41 5.11 15.34
C PRO A 38 -4.12 4.31 15.55
N SER A 39 -3.26 4.75 16.47
CA SER A 39 -2.00 4.08 16.85
C SER A 39 -1.24 3.49 15.65
N PRO A 40 -0.80 4.33 14.68
CA PRO A 40 -0.21 3.85 13.44
C PRO A 40 1.24 3.38 13.66
N PHE A 41 1.66 2.39 12.87
CA PHE A 41 3.04 2.01 12.65
C PHE A 41 3.36 2.13 11.16
N ILE A 42 4.43 2.83 10.81
CA ILE A 42 4.76 3.16 9.43
C ILE A 42 5.91 2.28 8.94
N ILE A 43 5.71 1.60 7.83
CA ILE A 43 6.75 0.93 7.04
C ILE A 43 7.08 1.87 5.88
N SER A 44 8.26 2.51 5.95
CA SER A 44 8.70 3.50 4.99
C SER A 44 9.71 2.90 4.02
N ALA A 45 9.39 2.88 2.74
CA ALA A 45 10.31 2.50 1.67
C ALA A 45 10.89 3.71 0.92
N GLU A 46 10.32 4.91 1.11
CA GLU A 46 10.78 6.14 0.44
C GLU A 46 11.69 7.02 1.31
N GLY A 47 11.78 6.77 2.63
CA GLY A 47 12.58 7.58 3.55
C GLY A 47 12.08 9.02 3.78
N GLY A 48 10.92 9.38 3.22
CA GLY A 48 10.40 10.76 3.16
C GLY A 48 9.50 11.17 4.32
N LEU A 49 9.85 10.89 5.59
CA LEU A 49 8.99 11.14 6.76
C LEU A 49 9.10 12.55 7.37
N LEU A 50 9.79 13.50 6.72
CA LEU A 50 9.94 14.88 7.21
C LEU A 50 8.59 15.57 7.49
N SER A 51 7.55 15.24 6.72
CA SER A 51 6.19 15.77 6.89
C SER A 51 5.50 15.30 8.18
N LEU A 52 6.03 14.26 8.84
CA LEU A 52 5.53 13.68 10.08
C LEU A 52 6.39 14.00 11.30
N ARG A 53 7.45 14.82 11.15
CA ARG A 53 8.44 15.10 12.21
C ARG A 53 7.82 15.56 13.54
N GLY A 54 6.66 16.23 13.50
CA GLY A 54 5.96 16.70 14.70
C GLY A 54 4.93 15.72 15.26
N ALA A 55 4.69 14.59 14.62
CA ALA A 55 3.63 13.65 14.99
C ALA A 55 4.10 12.55 15.93
N ASP A 56 5.41 12.37 16.14
CA ASP A 56 6.04 11.36 17.02
C ASP A 56 5.47 9.95 16.79
N LEU A 57 5.49 9.48 15.55
CA LEU A 57 4.95 8.19 15.15
C LEU A 57 6.04 7.13 15.01
N PRO A 58 5.80 5.89 15.47
CA PRO A 58 6.74 4.79 15.28
C PRO A 58 6.83 4.40 13.80
N TYR A 59 8.05 4.19 13.32
CA TYR A 59 8.29 3.75 11.95
C TYR A 59 9.52 2.85 11.84
N VAL A 60 9.59 2.13 10.74
CA VAL A 60 10.76 1.39 10.28
C VAL A 60 11.02 1.73 8.82
N GLU A 61 12.29 1.92 8.47
CA GLU A 61 12.70 2.02 7.08
C GLU A 61 12.95 0.62 6.53
N VAL A 62 12.50 0.37 5.29
CA VAL A 62 12.70 -0.90 4.59
C VAL A 62 13.30 -0.63 3.21
N THR A 63 14.41 -1.30 2.95
CA THR A 63 15.16 -1.25 1.68
C THR A 63 15.28 -2.63 1.05
N THR A 64 14.89 -3.68 1.78
CA THR A 64 14.96 -5.07 1.35
C THR A 64 13.66 -5.82 1.66
N ILE A 65 13.47 -6.95 0.96
CA ILE A 65 12.33 -7.84 1.21
C ILE A 65 12.42 -8.46 2.61
N ASP A 66 13.61 -8.73 3.10
CA ASP A 66 13.80 -9.39 4.40
C ASP A 66 13.44 -8.42 5.54
N GLU A 67 13.82 -7.15 5.47
CA GLU A 67 13.37 -6.12 6.42
C GLU A 67 11.83 -5.97 6.43
N LEU A 68 11.19 -6.07 5.26
CA LEU A 68 9.72 -6.06 5.17
C LEU A 68 9.09 -7.28 5.85
N ARG A 69 9.71 -8.45 5.73
CA ARG A 69 9.28 -9.68 6.41
C ARG A 69 9.45 -9.56 7.93
N GLU A 70 10.56 -9.00 8.39
CA GLU A 70 10.80 -8.74 9.81
C GLU A 70 9.74 -7.79 10.39
N ALA A 71 9.40 -6.71 9.68
CA ALA A 71 8.32 -5.81 10.07
C ALA A 71 6.96 -6.54 10.15
N PHE A 72 6.67 -7.44 9.21
CA PHE A 72 5.45 -8.25 9.25
C PHE A 72 5.43 -9.21 10.46
N VAL A 73 6.53 -9.89 10.75
CA VAL A 73 6.65 -10.79 11.90
C VAL A 73 6.43 -10.02 13.21
N PHE A 74 7.07 -8.86 13.38
CA PHE A 74 6.85 -7.98 14.52
C PHE A 74 5.37 -7.59 14.66
N LEU A 75 4.74 -7.11 13.59
CA LEU A 75 3.33 -6.67 13.60
C LEU A 75 2.34 -7.81 13.86
N SER A 76 2.76 -9.05 13.66
CA SER A 76 1.99 -10.27 13.96
C SER A 76 2.16 -10.74 15.41
N SER A 77 3.13 -10.20 16.14
CA SER A 77 3.46 -10.61 17.50
C SER A 77 2.58 -9.93 18.55
N GLN A 78 2.64 -10.44 19.79
CA GLN A 78 1.98 -9.84 20.94
C GLN A 78 2.55 -8.46 21.30
N ASP A 79 3.83 -8.22 21.03
CA ASP A 79 4.48 -6.93 21.30
C ASP A 79 3.86 -5.78 20.50
N ALA A 80 3.22 -6.10 19.38
CA ALA A 80 2.55 -5.13 18.49
C ALA A 80 1.02 -5.00 18.73
N GLU A 81 0.46 -5.54 19.82
CA GLU A 81 -1.00 -5.44 20.09
C GLU A 81 -1.50 -4.01 20.28
N HIS A 82 -0.62 -3.12 20.76
CA HIS A 82 -0.92 -1.70 20.93
C HIS A 82 -1.04 -0.95 19.62
N ILE A 83 -0.47 -1.46 18.52
CA ILE A 83 -0.57 -0.92 17.17
C ILE A 83 -1.93 -1.28 16.58
N LYS A 84 -2.70 -0.27 16.16
CA LYS A 84 -4.04 -0.45 15.60
C LYS A 84 -4.09 -0.29 14.09
N SER A 85 -3.07 0.35 13.51
CA SER A 85 -2.99 0.61 12.08
C SER A 85 -1.59 0.37 11.54
N VAL A 86 -1.49 -0.20 10.35
CA VAL A 86 -0.24 -0.36 9.60
C VAL A 86 -0.31 0.55 8.39
N VAL A 87 0.74 1.31 8.15
CA VAL A 87 0.90 2.17 6.98
C VAL A 87 2.10 1.69 6.18
N ILE A 88 1.92 1.48 4.88
CA ILE A 88 3.00 1.14 3.93
C ILE A 88 3.19 2.34 3.00
N ASP A 89 4.32 3.03 3.09
CA ASP A 89 4.65 4.23 2.32
C ASP A 89 6.03 4.09 1.62
N SER A 90 6.08 3.72 0.32
CA SER A 90 4.96 3.42 -0.56
C SER A 90 5.04 2.00 -1.13
N ILE A 91 3.90 1.46 -1.50
CA ILE A 91 3.84 0.16 -2.21
C ILE A 91 4.53 0.22 -3.57
N SER A 92 4.53 1.39 -4.20
CA SER A 92 5.20 1.61 -5.48
C SER A 92 6.71 1.36 -5.36
N GLU A 93 7.34 1.85 -4.27
CA GLU A 93 8.76 1.66 -4.02
C GLU A 93 9.07 0.21 -3.62
N ILE A 94 8.23 -0.39 -2.77
CA ILE A 94 8.37 -1.81 -2.41
C ILE A 94 8.31 -2.68 -3.67
N ALA A 95 7.44 -2.37 -4.63
CA ALA A 95 7.37 -3.12 -5.87
C ALA A 95 8.66 -3.02 -6.71
N GLU A 96 9.34 -1.87 -6.70
CA GLU A 96 10.65 -1.71 -7.34
C GLU A 96 11.75 -2.50 -6.62
N ILE A 97 11.74 -2.53 -5.29
CA ILE A 97 12.67 -3.34 -4.49
C ILE A 97 12.49 -4.83 -4.83
N VAL A 98 11.26 -5.32 -4.86
CA VAL A 98 10.94 -6.71 -5.22
C VAL A 98 11.40 -7.01 -6.65
N LEU A 99 11.08 -6.13 -7.61
CA LEU A 99 11.48 -6.32 -9.01
C LEU A 99 13.00 -6.35 -9.20
N SER A 100 13.70 -5.47 -8.50
CA SER A 100 15.17 -5.43 -8.52
C SER A 100 15.77 -6.74 -8.00
N THR A 101 15.22 -7.24 -6.89
CA THR A 101 15.61 -8.53 -6.31
C THR A 101 15.33 -9.69 -7.27
N GLU A 102 14.13 -9.73 -7.87
CA GLU A 102 13.79 -10.78 -8.83
C GLU A 102 14.67 -10.74 -10.10
N LYS A 103 14.98 -9.56 -10.63
CA LYS A 103 15.88 -9.40 -11.77
C LYS A 103 17.31 -9.85 -11.48
N ALA A 104 17.76 -9.75 -10.24
CA ALA A 104 19.09 -10.20 -9.82
C ALA A 104 19.19 -11.73 -9.63
N ARG A 105 18.05 -12.45 -9.64
CA ARG A 105 18.04 -13.91 -9.48
C ARG A 105 18.67 -14.62 -10.68
N THR A 106 19.33 -15.70 -10.36
CA THR A 106 19.88 -16.63 -11.36
C THR A 106 19.28 -18.02 -11.18
N VAL A 107 19.00 -18.69 -12.28
CA VAL A 107 18.58 -20.10 -12.30
C VAL A 107 19.56 -20.90 -13.13
N ASN A 108 20.17 -21.93 -12.54
CA ASN A 108 21.21 -22.72 -13.18
C ASN A 108 22.39 -21.87 -13.70
N GLY A 109 22.77 -20.83 -12.96
CA GLY A 109 23.87 -19.92 -13.32
C GLY A 109 23.55 -18.91 -14.44
N LYS A 110 22.31 -18.85 -14.91
CA LYS A 110 21.87 -17.88 -15.93
C LYS A 110 20.89 -16.87 -15.33
N PRO A 111 20.93 -15.59 -15.77
CA PRO A 111 19.93 -14.60 -15.36
C PRO A 111 18.51 -15.08 -15.68
N ILE A 112 17.56 -14.75 -14.80
CA ILE A 112 16.14 -15.04 -15.04
C ILE A 112 15.61 -14.21 -16.21
N ASP A 113 14.65 -14.77 -16.97
CA ASP A 113 13.93 -14.00 -18.00
C ASP A 113 13.24 -12.79 -17.38
N PRO A 114 13.39 -11.58 -17.93
CA PRO A 114 12.72 -10.38 -17.44
C PRO A 114 11.20 -10.54 -17.25
N ARG A 115 10.53 -11.28 -18.14
CA ARG A 115 9.07 -11.54 -18.03
C ARG A 115 8.74 -12.36 -16.80
N GLN A 116 9.58 -13.33 -16.45
CA GLN A 116 9.42 -14.13 -15.22
C GLN A 116 9.65 -13.27 -13.99
N ALA A 117 10.63 -12.34 -14.01
CA ALA A 117 10.85 -11.41 -12.90
C ALA A 117 9.62 -10.53 -12.64
N TYR A 118 8.98 -9.99 -13.68
CA TYR A 118 7.73 -9.22 -13.52
C TYR A 118 6.59 -10.07 -12.97
N GLY A 119 6.42 -11.30 -13.44
CA GLY A 119 5.41 -12.24 -12.93
C GLY A 119 5.61 -12.55 -11.45
N ALA A 120 6.84 -12.93 -11.06
CA ALA A 120 7.20 -13.21 -9.67
C ALA A 120 7.01 -11.98 -8.76
N THR A 121 7.33 -10.78 -9.25
CA THR A 121 7.10 -9.53 -8.53
C THR A 121 5.61 -9.31 -8.27
N GLN A 122 4.77 -9.50 -9.29
CA GLN A 122 3.31 -9.36 -9.14
C GLN A 122 2.76 -10.31 -8.09
N GLU A 123 3.14 -11.59 -8.15
CA GLU A 123 2.71 -12.60 -7.18
C GLU A 123 3.17 -12.26 -5.76
N SER A 124 4.43 -11.83 -5.60
CA SER A 124 5.00 -11.44 -4.31
C SER A 124 4.27 -10.24 -3.69
N ILE A 125 3.98 -9.20 -4.48
CA ILE A 125 3.27 -8.02 -4.00
C ILE A 125 1.83 -8.36 -3.59
N VAL A 126 1.11 -9.15 -4.39
CA VAL A 126 -0.26 -9.59 -4.04
C VAL A 126 -0.26 -10.44 -2.78
N ALA A 127 0.69 -11.37 -2.64
CA ALA A 127 0.82 -12.21 -1.45
C ALA A 127 1.13 -11.38 -0.20
N MET A 128 2.03 -10.39 -0.31
CA MET A 128 2.36 -9.46 0.77
C MET A 128 1.13 -8.64 1.20
N ILE A 129 0.41 -8.02 0.27
CA ILE A 129 -0.79 -7.25 0.60
C ILE A 129 -1.83 -8.12 1.30
N ARG A 130 -2.04 -9.35 0.85
CA ARG A 130 -2.95 -10.30 1.51
C ARG A 130 -2.48 -10.66 2.93
N ALA A 131 -1.17 -10.86 3.13
CA ALA A 131 -0.63 -11.14 4.45
C ALA A 131 -0.88 -9.98 5.42
N PHE A 132 -0.52 -8.74 5.06
CA PHE A 132 -0.79 -7.56 5.87
C PHE A 132 -2.29 -7.33 6.09
N SER A 133 -3.13 -7.58 5.07
CA SER A 133 -4.59 -7.51 5.17
C SER A 133 -5.19 -8.52 6.14
N GLY A 134 -4.49 -9.63 6.40
CA GLY A 134 -4.89 -10.66 7.36
C GLY A 134 -4.63 -10.28 8.83
N LEU A 135 -3.83 -9.23 9.08
CA LEU A 135 -3.58 -8.76 10.45
C LEU A 135 -4.85 -8.13 11.05
N PRO A 136 -5.07 -8.28 12.37
CA PRO A 136 -6.18 -7.63 13.08
C PRO A 136 -5.88 -6.14 13.30
N LYS A 137 -5.63 -5.40 12.21
CA LYS A 137 -5.23 -3.99 12.18
C LYS A 137 -5.80 -3.31 10.93
N HIS A 138 -6.05 -2.00 11.02
CA HIS A 138 -6.30 -1.22 9.80
C HIS A 138 -5.06 -1.22 8.92
N LEU A 139 -5.24 -1.19 7.61
CA LEU A 139 -4.15 -1.14 6.65
C LEU A 139 -4.33 0.06 5.72
N LEU A 140 -3.37 0.96 5.73
CA LEU A 140 -3.25 2.04 4.75
C LEU A 140 -2.05 1.74 3.84
N ILE A 141 -2.31 1.53 2.57
CA ILE A 141 -1.26 1.45 1.55
C ILE A 141 -1.25 2.75 0.74
N ILE A 142 -0.10 3.39 0.71
CA ILE A 142 0.15 4.59 -0.07
C ILE A 142 0.84 4.19 -1.37
N ALA A 143 0.37 4.75 -2.49
CA ALA A 143 0.95 4.55 -3.81
C ALA A 143 1.27 5.88 -4.50
N LYS A 144 2.29 5.89 -5.35
CA LYS A 144 2.52 6.95 -6.33
C LYS A 144 1.35 6.96 -7.34
N CYS A 145 1.14 8.06 -8.01
CA CYS A 145 0.12 8.18 -9.06
C CYS A 145 0.79 8.08 -10.42
N GLU A 146 0.26 7.25 -11.30
CA GLU A 146 0.61 7.26 -12.71
C GLU A 146 -0.59 7.66 -13.58
N LYS A 147 -0.28 8.17 -14.75
CA LYS A 147 -1.24 8.61 -15.76
C LYS A 147 -1.21 7.60 -16.91
N THR A 148 -2.36 7.06 -17.24
CA THR A 148 -2.56 6.12 -18.33
C THR A 148 -3.63 6.63 -19.29
N GLN A 149 -3.84 5.94 -20.40
CA GLN A 149 -4.95 6.21 -21.32
C GLN A 149 -5.75 4.93 -21.52
N ASP A 150 -7.07 5.06 -21.58
CA ASP A 150 -7.94 3.97 -22.02
C ASP A 150 -7.94 3.82 -23.56
N GLU A 151 -8.64 2.82 -24.07
CA GLU A 151 -8.76 2.56 -25.50
C GLU A 151 -9.43 3.73 -26.27
N ALA A 152 -10.22 4.56 -25.59
CA ALA A 152 -10.86 5.75 -26.16
C ALA A 152 -9.98 7.01 -26.06
N GLY A 153 -8.74 6.88 -25.55
CA GLY A 153 -7.80 7.99 -25.37
C GLY A 153 -8.07 8.87 -24.15
N ARG A 154 -9.01 8.50 -23.27
CA ARG A 154 -9.29 9.23 -22.04
C ARG A 154 -8.18 9.01 -21.04
N LEU A 155 -7.80 10.08 -20.35
CA LEU A 155 -6.78 10.03 -19.31
C LEU A 155 -7.34 9.40 -18.04
N LEU A 156 -6.66 8.38 -17.57
CA LEU A 156 -6.96 7.71 -16.31
C LEU A 156 -5.79 7.89 -15.35
N TYR A 157 -6.10 8.00 -14.08
CA TYR A 157 -5.11 8.03 -13.00
C TYR A 157 -5.27 6.80 -12.13
N GLN A 158 -4.16 6.12 -11.88
CA GLN A 158 -4.14 4.89 -11.10
C GLN A 158 -2.90 4.81 -10.19
N PRO A 159 -2.90 3.88 -9.22
CA PRO A 159 -1.69 3.60 -8.45
C PRO A 159 -0.54 3.17 -9.36
N ALA A 160 0.62 3.84 -9.26
CA ALA A 160 1.81 3.48 -10.02
C ALA A 160 2.42 2.18 -9.48
N MET A 161 2.53 1.19 -10.33
CA MET A 161 3.07 -0.12 -9.98
C MET A 161 3.99 -0.65 -11.09
N VAL A 162 4.88 -1.56 -10.73
CA VAL A 162 5.72 -2.26 -11.70
C VAL A 162 4.86 -3.18 -12.57
N GLY A 163 4.86 -2.92 -13.89
CA GLY A 163 4.07 -3.66 -14.86
C GLY A 163 2.57 -3.30 -14.86
N GLN A 164 1.99 -3.21 -16.05
CA GLN A 164 0.62 -2.73 -16.25
C GLN A 164 -0.46 -3.51 -15.49
N LYS A 165 -0.33 -4.83 -15.41
CA LYS A 165 -1.34 -5.69 -14.79
C LYS A 165 -1.50 -5.44 -13.29
N LEU A 166 -0.40 -5.18 -12.57
CA LEU A 166 -0.44 -5.00 -11.12
C LEU A 166 -1.17 -3.71 -10.75
N GLY A 167 -0.93 -2.60 -11.46
CA GLY A 167 -1.64 -1.33 -11.26
C GLY A 167 -3.16 -1.47 -11.42
N GLN A 168 -3.60 -2.24 -12.42
CA GLN A 168 -5.02 -2.51 -12.66
C GLN A 168 -5.65 -3.43 -11.62
N GLN A 169 -4.90 -4.40 -11.07
CA GLN A 169 -5.39 -5.36 -10.09
C GLN A 169 -5.36 -4.85 -8.65
N LEU A 170 -4.44 -3.95 -8.35
CA LEU A 170 -4.22 -3.44 -7.00
C LEU A 170 -5.50 -2.93 -6.33
N PRO A 171 -6.37 -2.14 -6.99
CA PRO A 171 -7.59 -1.63 -6.39
C PRO A 171 -8.54 -2.71 -5.84
N TYR A 172 -8.56 -3.88 -6.45
CA TYR A 172 -9.45 -4.98 -6.03
C TYR A 172 -9.03 -5.68 -4.73
N LEU A 173 -7.87 -5.33 -4.17
CA LEU A 173 -7.36 -5.90 -2.92
C LEU A 173 -7.79 -5.10 -1.67
N PHE A 174 -8.51 -3.98 -1.86
CA PHE A 174 -8.86 -3.05 -0.79
C PHE A 174 -10.36 -2.83 -0.66
N ASP A 175 -10.79 -2.47 0.54
CA ASP A 175 -12.18 -2.08 0.81
C ASP A 175 -12.47 -0.68 0.24
N PHE A 176 -11.43 0.20 0.24
CA PHE A 176 -11.51 1.58 -0.22
C PHE A 176 -10.27 1.97 -1.03
N VAL A 177 -10.51 2.62 -2.16
CA VAL A 177 -9.45 3.16 -3.02
C VAL A 177 -9.74 4.63 -3.27
N PHE A 178 -8.78 5.50 -2.96
CA PHE A 178 -8.93 6.95 -3.06
C PHE A 178 -7.78 7.58 -3.82
N ALA A 179 -8.10 8.53 -4.70
CA ALA A 179 -7.11 9.46 -5.21
C ALA A 179 -7.05 10.68 -4.29
N LEU A 180 -5.87 10.98 -3.76
CA LEU A 180 -5.64 12.21 -2.99
C LEU A 180 -5.29 13.35 -3.96
N ARG A 181 -6.13 14.37 -3.99
CA ARG A 181 -6.04 15.53 -4.88
C ARG A 181 -5.85 16.80 -4.09
N ASN A 182 -5.24 17.78 -4.75
CA ASN A 182 -5.13 19.16 -4.28
C ASN A 182 -5.81 20.07 -5.29
N GLU A 183 -6.62 20.99 -4.79
CA GLU A 183 -7.18 22.10 -5.57
C GLU A 183 -6.74 23.41 -4.96
N LYS A 184 -6.48 24.41 -5.81
CA LYS A 184 -6.22 25.78 -5.39
C LYS A 184 -7.44 26.63 -5.77
N ASP A 185 -7.93 27.41 -4.81
CA ASP A 185 -8.93 28.42 -5.07
C ASP A 185 -8.30 29.67 -5.78
N ALA A 186 -9.15 30.64 -6.10
CA ALA A 186 -8.72 31.86 -6.75
C ALA A 186 -7.77 32.72 -5.89
N GLU A 187 -7.84 32.54 -4.57
CA GLU A 187 -7.01 33.22 -3.56
C GLU A 187 -5.68 32.48 -3.28
N GLY A 188 -5.50 31.28 -3.88
CA GLY A 188 -4.29 30.48 -3.74
C GLY A 188 -4.29 29.52 -2.55
N ASN A 189 -5.40 29.40 -1.80
CA ASN A 189 -5.52 28.42 -0.73
C ASN A 189 -5.59 27.00 -1.31
N VAL A 190 -4.92 26.06 -0.64
CA VAL A 190 -4.87 24.66 -1.09
C VAL A 190 -5.82 23.82 -0.26
N THR A 191 -6.84 23.27 -0.92
CA THR A 191 -7.72 22.27 -0.34
C THR A 191 -7.28 20.87 -0.77
N ARG A 192 -7.23 19.93 0.18
CA ARG A 192 -6.95 18.51 -0.06
C ARG A 192 -8.22 17.71 0.12
N TYR A 193 -8.49 16.81 -0.80
CA TYR A 193 -9.65 15.93 -0.72
C TYR A 193 -9.34 14.51 -1.24
N LEU A 194 -10.09 13.55 -0.74
CA LEU A 194 -10.07 12.18 -1.21
C LEU A 194 -11.18 11.99 -2.24
N GLN A 195 -10.79 11.78 -3.48
CA GLN A 195 -11.72 11.46 -4.56
C GLN A 195 -12.13 9.99 -4.43
N THR A 196 -13.45 9.76 -4.32
CA THR A 196 -14.05 8.43 -4.11
C THR A 196 -14.64 7.81 -5.37
N LYS A 197 -14.74 8.58 -6.45
CA LYS A 197 -15.23 8.11 -7.76
C LYS A 197 -14.04 7.99 -8.71
N THR A 198 -14.14 7.03 -9.62
CA THR A 198 -13.21 6.92 -10.76
C THR A 198 -13.33 8.14 -11.66
N ASP A 199 -12.21 8.52 -12.27
CA ASP A 199 -12.17 9.57 -13.30
C ASP A 199 -12.92 9.14 -14.56
#